data_0802c68a069eaada4fe14da5af414867
#
_entry.id   0802c68a069eaada4fe14da5af414867
#
_cell.length_a   1.000
_cell.length_b   1.000
_cell.length_c   1.000
_cell.angle_alpha   90.00
_cell.angle_beta   90.00
_cell.angle_gamma   90.00
#
_symmetry.space_group_name_H-M   'P 1'
#
loop_
_entity.id
_entity.type
_entity.pdbx_description
1 polymer ?
#
loop_
_entity_poly.entity_id
_entity_poly.type
_entity_poly.pdbx_seq_one_letter_code
_entity_poly.pdbx_strand_id
1 'polypeptide(L)'
;PVDEGLEKELSRLRRAITSVAADRLSQIPKEPEPEPEPVSEEEAEGKEEEAKEEEPPFQLDALPLIYVTADQLAAWLVVFPPIGEGRELDQEMLEGILKESGVSYGLDRELLDGLPDSENRYFHLFLIARGKAVVHGKDGYIEDFFKRTVRKKFEEDEHGRVDYFHLNIVQNVEKGQPICQIIPPVPGVPGRTVLDEEITCKEGKTPSLPKGRNTEASEDGMQLLAVKSGRVEFSGRSFLVKSVLEIGGNVDFSTGNINFVGDVHIHGDVGSGFS
;
A
#
# COMPACT_ATOMS: atom_id res chain seq x y z
N PRO A 1 10.51 0.08 14.87
CA PRO A 1 11.26 -0.86 14.05
C PRO A 1 11.44 -0.20 12.70
N VAL A 2 12.72 -0.03 12.31
CA VAL A 2 13.07 0.41 10.96
C VAL A 2 12.60 -0.70 10.05
N ASP A 3 11.89 -0.34 8.98
CA ASP A 3 11.37 -1.31 8.03
C ASP A 3 12.56 -2.09 7.42
N GLU A 4 12.56 -3.42 7.53
CA GLU A 4 13.61 -4.30 6.99
C GLU A 4 13.85 -4.04 5.48
N GLY A 5 12.84 -3.58 4.77
CA GLY A 5 12.91 -3.15 3.37
C GLY A 5 13.84 -1.96 3.20
N LEU A 6 13.69 -0.95 4.04
CA LEU A 6 14.51 0.27 4.01
C LEU A 6 15.98 -0.03 4.33
N GLU A 7 16.26 -0.90 5.31
CA GLU A 7 17.64 -1.30 5.63
C GLU A 7 18.33 -2.03 4.48
N LYS A 8 17.58 -2.91 3.77
CA LYS A 8 18.11 -3.59 2.58
C LYS A 8 18.43 -2.63 1.45
N GLU A 9 17.54 -1.65 1.21
CA GLU A 9 17.76 -0.62 0.18
C GLU A 9 18.97 0.28 0.52
N LEU A 10 19.08 0.73 1.75
CA LEU A 10 20.23 1.52 2.21
C LEU A 10 21.54 0.72 2.07
N SER A 11 21.52 -0.58 2.35
CA SER A 11 22.69 -1.44 2.20
C SER A 11 23.09 -1.61 0.73
N ARG A 12 22.13 -1.72 -0.19
CA ARG A 12 22.38 -1.78 -1.64
C ARG A 12 22.97 -0.48 -2.16
N LEU A 13 22.36 0.64 -1.78
CA LEU A 13 22.83 1.96 -2.15
C LEU A 13 24.26 2.21 -1.67
N ARG A 14 24.56 1.89 -0.41
CA ARG A 14 25.93 2.01 0.14
C ARG A 14 26.93 1.19 -0.64
N ARG A 15 26.59 -0.08 -1.00
CA ARG A 15 27.48 -0.93 -1.80
C ARG A 15 27.74 -0.33 -3.18
N ALA A 16 26.72 0.19 -3.87
CA ALA A 16 26.86 0.81 -5.17
C ALA A 16 27.81 2.04 -5.08
N ILE A 17 27.59 2.92 -4.11
CA ILE A 17 28.45 4.10 -3.90
C ILE A 17 29.88 3.70 -3.56
N THR A 18 30.07 2.72 -2.66
CA THR A 18 31.41 2.26 -2.25
C THR A 18 32.18 1.62 -3.39
N SER A 19 31.50 0.82 -4.25
CA SER A 19 32.10 0.21 -5.43
C SER A 19 32.62 1.27 -6.40
N VAL A 20 31.78 2.24 -6.76
CA VAL A 20 32.15 3.32 -7.68
C VAL A 20 33.27 4.19 -7.11
N ALA A 21 33.22 4.48 -5.80
CA ALA A 21 34.28 5.23 -5.13
C ALA A 21 35.63 4.49 -5.15
N ALA A 22 35.60 3.16 -4.90
CA ALA A 22 36.81 2.32 -4.94
C ALA A 22 37.39 2.24 -6.34
N ASP A 23 36.55 2.03 -7.38
CA ASP A 23 36.97 2.00 -8.78
C ASP A 23 37.61 3.32 -9.19
N ARG A 24 37.04 4.45 -8.76
CA ARG A 24 37.54 5.77 -9.06
C ARG A 24 38.89 6.04 -8.36
N LEU A 25 39.01 5.63 -7.11
CA LEU A 25 40.30 5.74 -6.37
C LEU A 25 41.39 4.86 -6.97
N SER A 26 41.05 3.70 -7.52
CA SER A 26 42.03 2.83 -8.19
C SER A 26 42.63 3.40 -9.48
N GLN A 27 41.92 4.35 -10.09
CA GLN A 27 42.39 5.06 -11.30
C GLN A 27 43.40 6.16 -11.02
N ILE A 28 43.50 6.60 -9.76
CA ILE A 28 44.49 7.64 -9.36
C ILE A 28 45.90 7.02 -9.45
N PRO A 29 46.83 7.60 -10.21
CA PRO A 29 48.21 7.14 -10.23
C PRO A 29 48.82 7.16 -8.84
N LYS A 30 49.46 6.07 -8.42
CA LYS A 30 50.23 6.09 -7.16
C LYS A 30 51.43 7.04 -7.34
N GLU A 31 51.62 7.95 -6.41
CA GLU A 31 52.87 8.72 -6.38
C GLU A 31 54.05 7.76 -6.44
N PRO A 32 55.07 8.00 -7.31
CA PRO A 32 56.28 7.20 -7.30
C PRO A 32 56.88 7.22 -5.90
N GLU A 33 57.24 6.05 -5.37
CA GLU A 33 57.95 5.98 -4.11
C GLU A 33 59.20 6.89 -4.20
N PRO A 34 59.52 7.73 -3.20
CA PRO A 34 60.68 8.59 -3.23
C PRO A 34 61.92 7.71 -3.48
N GLU A 35 62.62 8.00 -4.58
CA GLU A 35 63.89 7.30 -4.87
C GLU A 35 64.82 7.48 -3.66
N PRO A 36 65.51 6.39 -3.21
CA PRO A 36 66.45 6.49 -2.12
C PRO A 36 67.53 7.53 -2.48
N GLU A 37 67.78 8.47 -1.56
CA GLU A 37 68.79 9.50 -1.75
C GLU A 37 70.15 8.88 -2.18
N PRO A 38 70.82 9.44 -3.19
CA PRO A 38 72.09 8.89 -3.67
C PRO A 38 73.15 8.89 -2.58
N VAL A 39 73.71 7.72 -2.34
CA VAL A 39 74.63 7.46 -1.19
C VAL A 39 76.05 8.00 -1.42
N SER A 40 76.40 8.60 -2.59
CA SER A 40 77.70 9.19 -2.87
C SER A 40 77.68 10.22 -4.00
N GLU A 41 78.41 11.32 -3.83
CA GLU A 41 78.53 12.44 -4.79
C GLU A 41 79.26 12.09 -6.12
N GLU A 42 79.73 10.86 -6.30
CA GLU A 42 80.49 10.43 -7.50
C GLU A 42 79.60 9.82 -8.61
N GLU A 43 78.27 9.62 -8.44
CA GLU A 43 77.38 9.10 -9.48
C GLU A 43 76.58 10.20 -10.20
N ALA A 44 76.81 11.45 -9.91
CA ALA A 44 76.02 12.58 -10.42
C ALA A 44 76.42 13.09 -11.82
N GLU A 45 77.54 12.65 -12.41
CA GLU A 45 78.03 13.21 -13.68
C GLU A 45 77.77 12.36 -14.94
N GLY A 46 76.77 11.49 -14.97
CA GLY A 46 76.55 10.62 -16.11
C GLY A 46 75.11 10.41 -16.59
N LYS A 47 74.16 11.11 -16.07
CA LYS A 47 72.80 11.07 -16.60
C LYS A 47 72.55 12.29 -17.51
N GLU A 48 72.66 12.07 -18.82
CA GLU A 48 72.07 12.95 -19.83
C GLU A 48 70.64 13.30 -19.41
N GLU A 49 70.26 14.57 -19.53
CA GLU A 49 68.90 15.07 -19.39
C GLU A 49 68.03 14.36 -20.43
N GLU A 50 67.54 13.15 -20.12
CA GLU A 50 66.33 12.66 -20.74
C GLU A 50 65.22 13.62 -20.29
N ALA A 51 64.78 14.44 -21.26
CA ALA A 51 63.58 15.25 -21.12
C ALA A 51 62.47 14.31 -20.64
N LYS A 52 62.13 14.37 -19.35
CA LYS A 52 60.89 13.75 -18.84
C LYS A 52 59.78 14.40 -19.63
N GLU A 53 59.25 13.72 -20.62
CA GLU A 53 57.93 14.04 -21.18
C GLU A 53 57.01 14.10 -19.99
N GLU A 54 56.60 15.31 -19.59
CA GLU A 54 55.61 15.51 -18.55
C GLU A 54 54.33 14.74 -19.00
N GLU A 55 54.09 13.59 -18.39
CA GLU A 55 52.81 12.87 -18.60
C GLU A 55 51.68 13.87 -18.34
N PRO A 56 50.69 13.92 -19.23
CA PRO A 56 49.58 14.86 -19.08
C PRO A 56 48.97 14.68 -17.67
N PRO A 57 48.63 15.77 -16.98
CA PRO A 57 48.11 15.69 -15.63
C PRO A 57 46.90 14.76 -15.62
N PHE A 58 46.88 13.85 -14.64
CA PHE A 58 45.78 12.90 -14.47
C PHE A 58 44.45 13.64 -14.24
N GLN A 59 43.44 13.39 -15.06
CA GLN A 59 42.16 14.08 -15.02
C GLN A 59 41.00 13.08 -15.03
N LEU A 60 40.02 13.26 -14.17
CA LEU A 60 38.75 12.57 -14.19
C LEU A 60 37.60 13.56 -14.05
N ASP A 61 36.65 13.48 -14.95
CA ASP A 61 35.43 14.28 -14.91
C ASP A 61 34.55 13.97 -13.69
N ALA A 62 33.66 14.88 -13.33
CA ALA A 62 32.60 14.63 -12.36
C ALA A 62 31.77 13.41 -12.80
N LEU A 63 31.41 12.56 -11.86
CA LEU A 63 30.68 11.33 -12.15
C LEU A 63 29.34 11.32 -11.41
N PRO A 64 28.22 11.59 -12.10
CA PRO A 64 26.90 11.37 -11.57
C PRO A 64 26.58 9.87 -11.55
N LEU A 65 25.96 9.37 -10.47
CA LEU A 65 25.50 8.00 -10.32
C LEU A 65 24.02 8.01 -9.93
N ILE A 66 23.17 7.36 -10.72
CA ILE A 66 21.75 7.17 -10.41
C ILE A 66 21.54 5.78 -9.84
N TYR A 67 20.85 5.72 -8.71
CA TYR A 67 20.40 4.48 -8.08
C TYR A 67 18.87 4.45 -8.06
N VAL A 68 18.30 3.48 -8.77
CA VAL A 68 16.86 3.20 -8.75
C VAL A 68 16.55 2.16 -7.68
N THR A 69 15.56 2.42 -6.83
CA THR A 69 15.13 1.49 -5.79
C THR A 69 14.58 0.20 -6.38
N ALA A 70 14.61 -0.91 -5.61
CA ALA A 70 14.17 -2.21 -6.12
C ALA A 70 12.68 -2.26 -6.49
N ASP A 71 11.85 -1.42 -5.89
CA ASP A 71 10.44 -1.23 -6.22
C ASP A 71 10.21 -0.26 -7.38
N GLN A 72 11.30 0.35 -7.89
CA GLN A 72 11.30 1.34 -8.96
C GLN A 72 10.41 2.58 -8.67
N LEU A 73 10.14 2.87 -7.41
CA LEU A 73 9.33 4.02 -6.99
C LEU A 73 10.14 5.24 -6.60
N ALA A 74 11.47 5.14 -6.56
CA ALA A 74 12.34 6.27 -6.31
C ALA A 74 13.66 6.13 -7.08
N ALA A 75 14.21 7.26 -7.52
CA ALA A 75 15.56 7.34 -8.06
C ALA A 75 16.37 8.37 -7.29
N TRP A 76 17.57 7.96 -6.87
CA TRP A 76 18.51 8.76 -6.12
C TRP A 76 19.72 9.06 -6.96
N LEU A 77 20.23 10.28 -6.89
CA LEU A 77 21.44 10.73 -7.54
C LEU A 77 22.50 11.03 -6.48
N VAL A 78 23.72 10.58 -6.72
CA VAL A 78 24.92 11.03 -6.03
C VAL A 78 25.94 11.45 -7.09
N VAL A 79 26.67 12.52 -6.84
CA VAL A 79 27.70 13.01 -7.75
C VAL A 79 29.05 12.95 -7.08
N PHE A 80 30.03 12.36 -7.75
CA PHE A 80 31.43 12.39 -7.33
C PHE A 80 32.13 13.58 -7.98
N PRO A 81 33.00 14.32 -7.24
CA PRO A 81 33.69 15.48 -7.79
C PRO A 81 34.67 15.08 -8.88
N PRO A 82 35.06 16.00 -9.76
CA PRO A 82 36.17 15.79 -10.68
C PRO A 82 37.50 15.63 -9.91
N ILE A 83 38.49 15.03 -10.56
CA ILE A 83 39.85 14.90 -10.03
C ILE A 83 40.81 15.60 -11.01
N GLY A 84 41.74 16.37 -10.47
CA GLY A 84 42.64 17.21 -11.29
C GLY A 84 41.85 18.30 -12.05
N GLU A 85 42.14 18.50 -13.31
CA GLU A 85 41.48 19.47 -14.19
C GLU A 85 40.28 18.85 -14.95
N GLY A 86 39.66 17.78 -14.38
CA GLY A 86 38.47 17.16 -14.99
C GLY A 86 37.26 18.12 -15.02
N ARG A 87 36.32 17.84 -15.94
CA ARG A 87 35.10 18.65 -16.12
C ARG A 87 34.23 18.57 -14.85
N GLU A 88 33.74 19.72 -14.42
CA GLU A 88 32.72 19.79 -13.38
C GLU A 88 31.38 19.26 -13.87
N LEU A 89 30.45 18.99 -12.91
CA LEU A 89 29.11 18.58 -13.23
C LEU A 89 28.41 19.64 -14.08
N ASP A 90 27.91 19.23 -15.24
CA ASP A 90 27.12 20.06 -16.13
C ASP A 90 25.77 19.41 -16.47
N GLN A 91 24.91 20.17 -17.13
CA GLN A 91 23.57 19.71 -17.50
C GLN A 91 23.60 18.54 -18.49
N GLU A 92 24.60 18.55 -19.41
CA GLU A 92 24.76 17.48 -20.42
C GLU A 92 25.07 16.13 -19.76
N MET A 93 25.91 16.11 -18.72
CA MET A 93 26.20 14.89 -17.94
C MET A 93 24.96 14.39 -17.21
N LEU A 94 24.13 15.28 -16.63
CA LEU A 94 22.90 14.90 -15.96
C LEU A 94 21.88 14.33 -16.95
N GLU A 95 21.69 14.94 -18.10
CA GLU A 95 20.80 14.42 -19.14
C GLU A 95 21.28 13.08 -19.69
N GLY A 96 22.60 12.94 -19.86
CA GLY A 96 23.22 11.69 -20.30
C GLY A 96 22.92 10.53 -19.36
N ILE A 97 23.18 10.70 -18.06
CA ILE A 97 22.95 9.64 -17.06
C ILE A 97 21.47 9.36 -16.84
N LEU A 98 20.58 10.36 -16.93
CA LEU A 98 19.13 10.16 -16.89
C LEU A 98 18.66 9.28 -18.04
N LYS A 99 19.15 9.54 -19.24
CA LYS A 99 18.84 8.77 -20.43
C LYS A 99 19.38 7.34 -20.35
N GLU A 100 20.59 7.18 -19.84
CA GLU A 100 21.21 5.85 -19.64
C GLU A 100 20.48 5.03 -18.59
N SER A 101 20.08 5.65 -17.48
CA SER A 101 19.33 5.00 -16.39
C SER A 101 17.87 4.71 -16.76
N GLY A 102 17.33 5.31 -17.83
CA GLY A 102 15.93 5.19 -18.23
C GLY A 102 14.93 5.90 -17.35
N VAL A 103 15.39 6.70 -16.36
CA VAL A 103 14.49 7.43 -15.45
C VAL A 103 13.84 8.59 -16.21
N SER A 104 12.51 8.53 -16.32
CA SER A 104 11.75 9.49 -17.14
C SER A 104 10.48 10.02 -16.48
N TYR A 105 9.94 9.29 -15.48
CA TYR A 105 8.72 9.67 -14.79
C TYR A 105 8.99 10.25 -13.40
N GLY A 106 8.23 11.30 -13.04
CA GLY A 106 8.26 11.91 -11.71
C GLY A 106 9.56 12.63 -11.36
N LEU A 107 10.30 13.09 -12.37
CA LEU A 107 11.54 13.85 -12.22
C LEU A 107 11.29 15.19 -11.53
N ASP A 108 12.14 15.52 -10.58
CA ASP A 108 12.25 16.84 -9.97
C ASP A 108 13.16 17.72 -10.84
N ARG A 109 12.55 18.39 -11.83
CA ARG A 109 13.28 19.21 -12.80
C ARG A 109 13.92 20.43 -12.16
N GLU A 110 13.25 21.05 -11.17
CA GLU A 110 13.77 22.22 -10.48
C GLU A 110 15.08 21.89 -9.75
N LEU A 111 15.11 20.75 -9.09
CA LEU A 111 16.33 20.25 -8.44
C LEU A 111 17.42 19.93 -9.46
N LEU A 112 17.08 19.23 -10.55
CA LEU A 112 18.06 18.83 -11.58
C LEU A 112 18.66 20.04 -12.31
N ASP A 113 17.86 21.03 -12.64
CA ASP A 113 18.30 22.23 -13.35
C ASP A 113 19.21 23.12 -12.45
N GLY A 114 18.95 23.15 -11.13
CA GLY A 114 19.75 23.92 -10.17
C GLY A 114 20.99 23.18 -9.62
N LEU A 115 21.10 21.88 -9.86
CA LEU A 115 22.15 21.06 -9.24
C LEU A 115 23.58 21.42 -9.70
N PRO A 116 23.87 21.71 -11.00
CA PRO A 116 25.21 22.09 -11.42
C PRO A 116 25.77 23.32 -10.73
N ASP A 117 24.90 24.27 -10.40
CA ASP A 117 25.29 25.54 -9.73
C ASP A 117 25.30 25.45 -8.19
N SER A 118 24.87 24.30 -7.64
CA SER A 118 24.79 24.09 -6.19
C SER A 118 26.13 23.86 -5.55
N GLU A 119 26.43 24.56 -4.45
CA GLU A 119 27.67 24.36 -3.67
C GLU A 119 27.76 22.96 -3.06
N ASN A 120 26.62 22.33 -2.76
CA ASN A 120 26.52 21.00 -2.13
C ASN A 120 26.27 19.86 -3.14
N ARG A 121 26.62 20.04 -4.42
CA ARG A 121 26.36 19.06 -5.47
C ARG A 121 27.08 17.73 -5.31
N TYR A 122 28.20 17.69 -4.59
CA TYR A 122 29.04 16.51 -4.44
C TYR A 122 28.82 15.76 -3.14
N PHE A 123 28.86 14.40 -3.22
CA PHE A 123 28.73 13.47 -2.08
C PHE A 123 27.40 13.57 -1.31
N HIS A 124 26.41 14.25 -1.85
CA HIS A 124 25.07 14.28 -1.29
C HIS A 124 24.12 13.38 -2.10
N LEU A 125 23.13 12.81 -1.39
CA LEU A 125 22.09 12.02 -2.00
C LEU A 125 20.88 12.91 -2.31
N PHE A 126 20.54 13.01 -3.58
CA PHE A 126 19.39 13.75 -4.06
C PHE A 126 18.31 12.80 -4.53
N LEU A 127 17.09 12.98 -4.08
CA LEU A 127 15.93 12.24 -4.60
C LEU A 127 15.45 12.96 -5.85
N ILE A 128 15.84 12.43 -7.01
CA ILE A 128 15.61 13.08 -8.32
C ILE A 128 14.30 12.67 -9.01
N ALA A 129 13.74 11.53 -8.63
CA ALA A 129 12.47 11.08 -9.21
C ALA A 129 11.64 10.31 -8.20
N ARG A 130 10.30 10.46 -8.31
CA ARG A 130 9.32 9.72 -7.52
C ARG A 130 8.28 9.09 -8.42
N GLY A 131 8.12 7.78 -8.31
CA GLY A 131 7.03 7.04 -8.90
C GLY A 131 5.72 7.22 -8.13
N LYS A 132 4.67 6.65 -8.66
CA LYS A 132 3.35 6.59 -8.03
C LYS A 132 3.11 5.17 -7.55
N ALA A 133 2.94 4.99 -6.24
CA ALA A 133 2.63 3.68 -5.68
C ALA A 133 1.24 3.19 -6.14
N VAL A 134 1.12 1.89 -6.36
CA VAL A 134 -0.17 1.26 -6.67
C VAL A 134 -1.08 1.24 -5.45
N VAL A 135 -2.37 1.53 -5.66
CA VAL A 135 -3.41 1.35 -4.65
C VAL A 135 -4.35 0.26 -5.14
N HIS A 136 -4.37 -0.87 -4.45
CA HIS A 136 -5.28 -1.95 -4.80
C HIS A 136 -6.71 -1.61 -4.41
N GLY A 137 -7.66 -2.01 -5.23
CA GLY A 137 -9.08 -1.91 -4.93
C GLY A 137 -9.47 -2.74 -3.70
N LYS A 138 -10.56 -2.36 -3.08
CA LYS A 138 -11.15 -3.10 -1.95
C LYS A 138 -12.39 -3.84 -2.43
N ASP A 139 -12.52 -5.09 -2.02
CA ASP A 139 -13.71 -5.89 -2.32
C ASP A 139 -14.96 -5.22 -1.72
N GLY A 140 -16.04 -5.26 -2.47
CA GLY A 140 -17.36 -4.93 -1.95
C GLY A 140 -17.81 -5.97 -0.93
N TYR A 141 -18.80 -5.63 -0.15
CA TYR A 141 -19.35 -6.52 0.88
C TYR A 141 -20.87 -6.41 0.94
N ILE A 142 -21.48 -7.34 1.66
CA ILE A 142 -22.93 -7.31 1.92
C ILE A 142 -23.15 -6.73 3.29
N GLU A 143 -23.94 -5.69 3.35
CA GLU A 143 -24.43 -5.09 4.58
C GLU A 143 -25.80 -5.69 4.90
N ASP A 144 -25.91 -6.35 6.04
CA ASP A 144 -27.16 -6.96 6.51
C ASP A 144 -27.90 -5.97 7.40
N PHE A 145 -29.18 -5.77 7.15
CA PHE A 145 -30.06 -4.98 8.01
C PHE A 145 -30.65 -5.81 9.16
N PHE A 146 -30.54 -7.15 9.07
CA PHE A 146 -31.01 -8.09 10.07
C PHE A 146 -29.86 -8.93 10.61
N LYS A 147 -29.91 -9.24 11.89
CA LYS A 147 -28.88 -10.06 12.53
C LYS A 147 -28.96 -11.50 12.02
N ARG A 148 -27.86 -12.06 11.54
CA ARG A 148 -27.78 -13.46 11.10
C ARG A 148 -27.99 -14.46 12.25
N THR A 149 -27.69 -14.07 13.47
CA THR A 149 -27.88 -14.90 14.67
C THR A 149 -28.59 -14.07 15.72
N VAL A 150 -29.78 -14.50 16.07
CA VAL A 150 -30.55 -13.92 17.16
C VAL A 150 -30.25 -14.73 18.42
N ARG A 151 -29.57 -14.14 19.39
CA ARG A 151 -29.39 -14.70 20.72
C ARG A 151 -30.41 -14.03 21.63
N LYS A 152 -31.05 -14.79 22.54
CA LYS A 152 -31.85 -14.21 23.63
C LYS A 152 -30.93 -13.29 24.40
N LYS A 153 -31.18 -11.99 24.35
CA LYS A 153 -30.45 -11.01 25.11
C LYS A 153 -31.40 -10.50 26.17
N PHE A 154 -31.11 -10.81 27.42
CA PHE A 154 -31.80 -10.22 28.52
C PHE A 154 -31.25 -8.81 28.71
N GLU A 155 -32.11 -7.81 28.63
CA GLU A 155 -31.77 -6.44 28.95
C GLU A 155 -32.05 -6.23 30.44
N GLU A 156 -31.05 -5.83 31.20
CA GLU A 156 -31.15 -5.44 32.58
C GLU A 156 -31.43 -3.95 32.66
N ASP A 157 -32.42 -3.55 33.49
CA ASP A 157 -32.65 -2.16 33.78
C ASP A 157 -31.53 -1.60 34.68
N GLU A 158 -31.55 -0.26 34.93
CA GLU A 158 -30.58 0.41 35.82
C GLU A 158 -30.56 -0.14 37.25
N HIS A 159 -31.51 -1.00 37.61
CA HIS A 159 -31.68 -1.62 38.92
C HIS A 159 -31.35 -3.14 38.89
N GLY A 160 -30.80 -3.66 37.79
CA GLY A 160 -30.45 -5.07 37.65
C GLY A 160 -31.62 -6.01 37.45
N ARG A 161 -32.82 -5.50 37.08
CA ARG A 161 -33.99 -6.31 36.79
C ARG A 161 -34.00 -6.69 35.32
N VAL A 162 -34.22 -7.97 35.03
CA VAL A 162 -34.31 -8.49 33.67
C VAL A 162 -35.73 -8.28 33.12
N ASP A 163 -35.86 -7.62 31.98
CA ASP A 163 -37.12 -7.49 31.27
C ASP A 163 -37.43 -8.76 30.47
N TYR A 164 -38.28 -9.60 30.99
CA TYR A 164 -38.75 -10.82 30.39
C TYR A 164 -39.88 -10.62 29.35
N PHE A 165 -40.44 -9.43 29.24
CA PHE A 165 -41.53 -9.14 28.34
C PHE A 165 -41.06 -8.72 26.96
N HIS A 166 -39.83 -8.13 26.83
CA HIS A 166 -39.29 -7.60 25.60
C HIS A 166 -38.04 -8.36 25.16
N LEU A 167 -38.18 -9.65 24.91
CA LEU A 167 -37.01 -10.49 24.52
C LEU A 167 -36.49 -10.26 23.10
N ASN A 168 -37.17 -9.43 22.28
CA ASN A 168 -36.79 -9.05 20.91
C ASN A 168 -36.27 -10.21 20.02
N ILE A 169 -36.90 -11.36 20.16
CA ILE A 169 -36.46 -12.61 19.49
C ILE A 169 -36.84 -12.61 18.00
N VAL A 170 -37.90 -11.86 17.64
CA VAL A 170 -38.43 -11.82 16.29
C VAL A 170 -37.95 -10.59 15.55
N GLN A 171 -37.28 -10.81 14.44
CA GLN A 171 -36.87 -9.74 13.53
C GLN A 171 -37.94 -9.62 12.43
N ASN A 172 -38.82 -8.66 12.53
CA ASN A 172 -39.89 -8.43 11.59
C ASN A 172 -39.42 -7.70 10.34
N VAL A 173 -39.97 -8.02 9.19
CA VAL A 173 -39.80 -7.35 7.92
C VAL A 173 -41.14 -7.16 7.24
N GLU A 174 -41.33 -6.03 6.57
CA GLU A 174 -42.49 -5.77 5.75
C GLU A 174 -42.19 -6.09 4.29
N LYS A 175 -43.27 -6.37 3.53
CA LYS A 175 -43.15 -6.58 2.09
C LYS A 175 -42.50 -5.40 1.42
N GLY A 176 -41.48 -5.64 0.58
CA GLY A 176 -40.70 -4.64 -0.14
C GLY A 176 -39.55 -4.02 0.70
N GLN A 177 -39.46 -4.34 1.98
CA GLN A 177 -38.37 -3.84 2.84
C GLN A 177 -37.06 -4.56 2.50
N PRO A 178 -35.92 -3.85 2.44
CA PRO A 178 -34.62 -4.44 2.20
C PRO A 178 -34.13 -5.26 3.40
N ILE A 179 -33.60 -6.45 3.10
CA ILE A 179 -33.03 -7.39 4.08
C ILE A 179 -31.51 -7.20 4.16
N CYS A 180 -30.86 -7.04 3.03
CA CYS A 180 -29.45 -6.72 2.92
C CYS A 180 -29.18 -5.96 1.62
N GLN A 181 -28.02 -5.31 1.56
CA GLN A 181 -27.58 -4.59 0.37
C GLN A 181 -26.13 -4.91 0.03
N ILE A 182 -25.79 -4.77 -1.25
CA ILE A 182 -24.42 -4.80 -1.73
C ILE A 182 -23.79 -3.41 -1.57
N ILE A 183 -22.68 -3.36 -0.87
CA ILE A 183 -21.80 -2.19 -0.91
C ILE A 183 -20.78 -2.45 -2.02
N PRO A 184 -20.73 -1.60 -3.06
CA PRO A 184 -19.87 -1.83 -4.22
C PRO A 184 -18.39 -1.82 -3.84
N PRO A 185 -17.53 -2.47 -4.62
CA PRO A 185 -16.10 -2.42 -4.42
C PRO A 185 -15.55 -1.02 -4.70
N VAL A 186 -14.44 -0.70 -4.05
CA VAL A 186 -13.67 0.51 -4.36
C VAL A 186 -12.69 0.16 -5.48
N PRO A 187 -12.67 0.90 -6.59
CA PRO A 187 -11.74 0.64 -7.68
C PRO A 187 -10.29 0.86 -7.23
N GLY A 188 -9.35 0.12 -7.82
CA GLY A 188 -7.94 0.33 -7.63
C GLY A 188 -7.42 1.53 -8.42
N VAL A 189 -6.26 2.03 -8.05
CA VAL A 189 -5.53 3.07 -8.79
C VAL A 189 -4.20 2.50 -9.23
N PRO A 190 -3.93 2.42 -10.53
CA PRO A 190 -2.65 1.92 -11.02
C PRO A 190 -1.50 2.84 -10.57
N GLY A 191 -0.36 2.23 -10.30
CA GLY A 191 0.87 2.91 -10.00
C GLY A 191 1.68 3.17 -11.27
N ARG A 192 2.83 3.88 -11.11
CA ARG A 192 3.77 4.13 -12.20
C ARG A 192 5.18 4.20 -11.64
N THR A 193 6.11 3.49 -12.25
CA THR A 193 7.51 3.49 -11.84
C THR A 193 8.22 4.77 -12.29
N VAL A 194 9.42 5.03 -11.78
CA VAL A 194 10.28 6.12 -12.26
C VAL A 194 10.82 5.86 -13.68
N LEU A 195 10.75 4.61 -14.16
CA LEU A 195 11.09 4.21 -15.53
C LEU A 195 9.91 4.36 -16.51
N ASP A 196 8.81 4.93 -16.07
CA ASP A 196 7.59 5.15 -16.84
C ASP A 196 6.77 3.88 -17.13
N GLU A 197 6.98 2.81 -16.39
CA GLU A 197 6.22 1.57 -16.48
C GLU A 197 4.98 1.62 -15.58
N GLU A 198 3.85 1.13 -16.09
CA GLU A 198 2.61 1.06 -15.33
C GLU A 198 2.61 -0.15 -14.38
N ILE A 199 2.28 0.09 -13.11
CA ILE A 199 2.07 -0.95 -12.11
C ILE A 199 0.57 -1.24 -12.02
N THR A 200 0.15 -2.42 -12.48
CA THR A 200 -1.26 -2.80 -12.48
C THR A 200 -1.81 -2.96 -11.06
N CYS A 201 -3.01 -2.44 -10.83
CA CYS A 201 -3.73 -2.64 -9.58
C CYS A 201 -4.65 -3.87 -9.66
N LYS A 202 -4.95 -4.44 -8.50
CA LYS A 202 -6.00 -5.45 -8.38
C LYS A 202 -7.33 -4.71 -8.17
N GLU A 203 -8.31 -5.03 -9.01
CA GLU A 203 -9.67 -4.54 -8.84
C GLU A 203 -10.37 -5.25 -7.68
N GLY A 204 -11.24 -4.51 -6.99
CA GLY A 204 -12.12 -5.08 -5.98
C GLY A 204 -13.23 -5.93 -6.61
N LYS A 205 -13.61 -7.03 -5.97
CA LYS A 205 -14.66 -7.93 -6.42
C LYS A 205 -16.02 -7.49 -5.90
N THR A 206 -17.03 -7.52 -6.78
CA THR A 206 -18.42 -7.30 -6.38
C THR A 206 -18.99 -8.60 -5.77
N PRO A 207 -19.52 -8.58 -4.53
CA PRO A 207 -20.19 -9.74 -3.95
C PRO A 207 -21.52 -9.99 -4.66
N SER A 208 -22.01 -11.21 -4.60
CA SER A 208 -23.34 -11.57 -5.07
C SER A 208 -24.34 -11.56 -3.91
N LEU A 209 -25.59 -11.14 -4.18
CA LEU A 209 -26.66 -11.22 -3.19
C LEU A 209 -26.84 -12.66 -2.70
N PRO A 210 -27.09 -12.87 -1.40
CA PRO A 210 -27.42 -14.20 -0.88
C PRO A 210 -28.75 -14.68 -1.46
N LYS A 211 -28.84 -15.97 -1.70
CA LYS A 211 -30.13 -16.57 -2.08
C LYS A 211 -31.08 -16.52 -0.89
N GLY A 212 -32.36 -16.37 -1.15
CA GLY A 212 -33.34 -16.34 -0.11
C GLY A 212 -34.65 -17.03 -0.54
N ARG A 213 -35.51 -17.35 0.43
CA ARG A 213 -36.86 -17.82 0.22
C ARG A 213 -37.85 -16.75 0.64
N ASN A 214 -38.84 -16.45 -0.21
CA ASN A 214 -39.71 -15.29 -0.09
C ASN A 214 -38.95 -13.96 -0.09
N THR A 215 -37.87 -13.91 -0.87
CA THR A 215 -37.06 -12.74 -1.11
C THR A 215 -36.80 -12.59 -2.60
N GLU A 216 -36.61 -11.38 -3.07
CA GLU A 216 -36.30 -11.07 -4.46
C GLU A 216 -35.19 -10.00 -4.52
N ALA A 217 -34.45 -9.97 -5.61
CA ALA A 217 -33.49 -8.89 -5.84
C ALA A 217 -34.25 -7.64 -6.30
N SER A 218 -33.78 -6.46 -5.87
CA SER A 218 -34.24 -5.18 -6.40
C SER A 218 -33.96 -5.07 -7.90
N GLU A 219 -34.61 -4.13 -8.58
CA GLU A 219 -34.46 -3.91 -10.03
C GLU A 219 -33.01 -3.62 -10.43
N ASP A 220 -32.24 -2.92 -9.57
CA ASP A 220 -30.83 -2.62 -9.74
C ASP A 220 -29.88 -3.78 -9.34
N GLY A 221 -30.46 -4.85 -8.75
CA GLY A 221 -29.68 -6.01 -8.27
C GLY A 221 -28.82 -5.74 -7.05
N MET A 222 -28.96 -4.58 -6.40
CA MET A 222 -28.09 -4.17 -5.28
C MET A 222 -28.67 -4.52 -3.91
N GLN A 223 -29.98 -4.79 -3.82
CA GLN A 223 -30.65 -5.11 -2.56
C GLN A 223 -31.42 -6.43 -2.65
N LEU A 224 -31.54 -7.10 -1.52
CA LEU A 224 -32.43 -8.25 -1.35
C LEU A 224 -33.66 -7.78 -0.59
N LEU A 225 -34.83 -7.84 -1.23
CA LEU A 225 -36.12 -7.37 -0.70
C LEU A 225 -37.00 -8.53 -0.22
N ALA A 226 -37.80 -8.26 0.78
CA ALA A 226 -38.81 -9.21 1.24
C ALA A 226 -40.03 -9.21 0.29
N VAL A 227 -40.44 -10.37 -0.22
CA VAL A 227 -41.66 -10.55 -1.06
C VAL A 227 -42.92 -10.52 -0.22
N LYS A 228 -42.80 -10.88 1.07
CA LYS A 228 -43.93 -10.96 2.04
C LYS A 228 -43.52 -10.36 3.35
N SER A 229 -44.46 -9.81 4.10
CA SER A 229 -44.28 -9.46 5.49
C SER A 229 -44.12 -10.71 6.35
N GLY A 230 -43.28 -10.63 7.40
CA GLY A 230 -43.05 -11.78 8.28
C GLY A 230 -41.74 -11.66 9.09
N ARG A 231 -41.26 -12.80 9.55
CA ARG A 231 -40.03 -12.93 10.31
C ARG A 231 -38.85 -13.28 9.39
N VAL A 232 -37.76 -12.51 9.52
CA VAL A 232 -36.50 -12.82 8.86
C VAL A 232 -35.71 -13.83 9.69
N GLU A 233 -35.32 -14.91 9.05
CA GLU A 233 -34.41 -15.90 9.60
C GLU A 233 -33.22 -16.05 8.66
N PHE A 234 -32.03 -16.27 9.22
CA PHE A 234 -30.86 -16.64 8.44
C PHE A 234 -30.54 -18.11 8.70
N SER A 235 -30.51 -18.90 7.65
CA SER A 235 -30.21 -20.33 7.73
C SER A 235 -29.09 -20.69 6.75
N GLY A 236 -27.96 -21.10 7.30
CA GLY A 236 -26.77 -21.43 6.53
C GLY A 236 -26.21 -20.23 5.76
N ARG A 237 -26.60 -20.07 4.49
CA ARG A 237 -26.16 -18.98 3.61
C ARG A 237 -27.31 -18.21 2.99
N SER A 238 -28.54 -18.44 3.47
CA SER A 238 -29.75 -17.91 2.86
C SER A 238 -30.63 -17.20 3.87
N PHE A 239 -31.24 -16.10 3.45
CA PHE A 239 -32.32 -15.48 4.19
C PHE A 239 -33.68 -16.18 3.87
N LEU A 240 -34.50 -16.24 4.87
CA LEU A 240 -35.87 -16.85 4.78
C LEU A 240 -36.84 -15.91 5.45
N VAL A 241 -37.85 -15.46 4.72
CA VAL A 241 -38.98 -14.72 5.32
C VAL A 241 -40.16 -15.70 5.52
N LYS A 242 -40.52 -15.85 6.80
CA LYS A 242 -41.67 -16.65 7.21
C LYS A 242 -42.84 -15.75 7.58
N SER A 243 -43.99 -15.92 6.92
CA SER A 243 -45.19 -15.14 7.20
C SER A 243 -46.02 -15.72 8.36
N VAL A 244 -45.69 -16.90 8.82
CA VAL A 244 -46.34 -17.57 9.95
C VAL A 244 -45.31 -17.81 11.05
N LEU A 245 -45.64 -17.42 12.26
CA LEU A 245 -44.85 -17.68 13.48
C LEU A 245 -45.53 -18.83 14.24
N GLU A 246 -44.87 -19.98 14.32
CA GLU A 246 -45.33 -21.10 15.13
C GLU A 246 -44.66 -21.10 16.50
N ILE A 247 -45.47 -21.15 17.56
CA ILE A 247 -45.02 -21.24 18.95
C ILE A 247 -45.48 -22.59 19.49
N GLY A 248 -44.51 -23.51 19.68
CA GLY A 248 -44.75 -24.89 20.09
C GLY A 248 -45.13 -25.08 21.56
N GLY A 249 -45.29 -24.02 22.32
CA GLY A 249 -45.59 -24.06 23.76
C GLY A 249 -46.42 -22.85 24.23
N ASN A 250 -46.34 -22.55 25.53
CA ASN A 250 -47.05 -21.42 26.11
C ASN A 250 -46.30 -20.08 25.84
N VAL A 251 -47.08 -19.00 25.81
CA VAL A 251 -46.57 -17.63 25.85
C VAL A 251 -46.51 -17.19 27.29
N ASP A 252 -45.32 -17.21 27.86
CA ASP A 252 -45.04 -16.93 29.26
C ASP A 252 -43.72 -16.14 29.43
N PHE A 253 -43.16 -16.05 30.63
CA PHE A 253 -41.90 -15.38 30.92
C PHE A 253 -40.71 -15.94 30.14
N SER A 254 -40.77 -17.15 29.63
CA SER A 254 -39.68 -17.73 28.81
C SER A 254 -39.76 -17.31 27.35
N THR A 255 -40.92 -16.90 26.90
CA THR A 255 -41.22 -16.50 25.53
C THR A 255 -41.27 -14.98 25.39
N GLY A 256 -41.81 -14.29 26.43
CA GLY A 256 -42.06 -12.85 26.39
C GLY A 256 -43.23 -12.45 25.50
N ASN A 257 -43.50 -11.17 25.36
CA ASN A 257 -44.47 -10.64 24.44
C ASN A 257 -44.04 -10.89 22.98
N ILE A 258 -44.99 -11.18 22.12
CA ILE A 258 -44.79 -11.50 20.73
C ILE A 258 -45.26 -10.32 19.87
N ASN A 259 -44.31 -9.61 19.27
CA ASN A 259 -44.63 -8.62 18.26
C ASN A 259 -44.25 -9.18 16.89
N PHE A 260 -45.26 -9.58 16.13
CA PHE A 260 -45.08 -10.21 14.82
C PHE A 260 -46.00 -9.62 13.75
N VAL A 261 -45.43 -9.38 12.58
CA VAL A 261 -46.17 -8.89 11.40
C VAL A 261 -46.51 -10.05 10.50
N GLY A 262 -47.61 -10.75 10.83
CA GLY A 262 -48.11 -11.92 10.14
C GLY A 262 -49.00 -12.77 11.02
N ASP A 263 -49.25 -14.02 10.61
CA ASP A 263 -50.07 -14.98 11.35
C ASP A 263 -49.26 -15.65 12.46
N VAL A 264 -49.85 -15.75 13.68
CA VAL A 264 -49.24 -16.43 14.82
C VAL A 264 -50.06 -17.64 15.19
N HIS A 265 -49.41 -18.81 15.18
CA HIS A 265 -50.05 -20.07 15.63
C HIS A 265 -49.41 -20.48 16.97
N ILE A 266 -50.21 -20.45 18.03
CA ILE A 266 -49.78 -20.84 19.38
C ILE A 266 -50.40 -22.23 19.66
N HIS A 267 -49.53 -23.20 19.99
CA HIS A 267 -49.98 -24.57 20.34
C HIS A 267 -50.21 -24.76 21.83
N GLY A 268 -50.01 -23.71 22.65
CA GLY A 268 -50.18 -23.69 24.08
C GLY A 268 -51.07 -22.55 24.55
N ASP A 269 -51.01 -22.23 25.84
CA ASP A 269 -51.79 -21.17 26.46
C ASP A 269 -51.02 -19.84 26.45
N VAL A 270 -51.79 -18.73 26.45
CA VAL A 270 -51.23 -17.40 26.66
C VAL A 270 -51.38 -17.01 28.09
N GLY A 271 -50.29 -16.85 28.80
CA GLY A 271 -50.29 -16.48 30.22
C GLY A 271 -50.85 -15.08 30.45
N SER A 272 -51.41 -14.86 31.62
CA SER A 272 -51.96 -13.55 31.98
C SER A 272 -50.88 -12.45 31.93
N GLY A 273 -51.16 -11.35 31.23
CA GLY A 273 -50.24 -10.21 31.04
C GLY A 273 -49.31 -10.33 29.83
N PHE A 274 -49.37 -11.39 29.04
CA PHE A 274 -48.65 -11.55 27.78
C PHE A 274 -49.56 -11.33 26.55
N SER A 275 -48.98 -10.84 25.48
CA SER A 275 -49.64 -10.53 24.22
C SER A 275 -48.79 -10.94 23.03
#